data_0ef7002eff81df8189a5c3a61a9ea11c
#
_entry.id   0ef7002eff81df8189a5c3a61a9ea11c
#
_cell.length_a   1.000
_cell.length_b   1.000
_cell.length_c   1.000
_cell.angle_alpha   90.00
_cell.angle_beta   90.00
_cell.angle_gamma   90.00
#
_symmetry.space_group_name_H-M   'P 1'
#
loop_
_entity.id
_entity.type
_entity.pdbx_description
1 polymer ?
#
loop_
_entity_poly.entity_id
_entity_poly.type
_entity_poly.pdbx_seq_one_letter_code
_entity_poly.pdbx_strand_id
1 'polypeptide(L)'
;MDGIIYGIDVSKDELEFCSSSSQGSGSIKNSLGSIQKFIKRLQAEKVCVVVVEATGGYERLLVAELWAAGLPVAVVNPRQTWAFGKSLGCEAKTDAIDAKTLALFGAKMNPRLTPPLAPELLKLQELQGRRAQLVSMLVAEKNHLKSPLASSNTKGSIKRMILHLEREIEALDDTMKDIVKNSPSLNEKVEVIRRVKGAGSGLALQIVANLPELGTLSRRKISSLVGVAPYNRDSGALSGKRHIM
;
A
#
# COMPACT_ATOMS: atom_id res chain seq x y z
N MET A 1 -24.92 -11.20 4.11
CA MET A 1 -24.75 -10.20 3.05
C MET A 1 -25.43 -10.71 1.80
N ASP A 2 -26.44 -9.99 1.34
CA ASP A 2 -27.19 -10.42 0.13
C ASP A 2 -26.54 -9.80 -1.11
N GLY A 3 -25.49 -10.38 -1.61
CA GLY A 3 -24.79 -9.91 -2.81
C GLY A 3 -23.57 -10.74 -3.16
N ILE A 4 -23.04 -10.49 -4.35
CA ILE A 4 -21.89 -11.22 -4.88
C ILE A 4 -20.60 -10.65 -4.29
N ILE A 5 -19.71 -11.53 -3.88
CA ILE A 5 -18.38 -11.18 -3.40
C ILE A 5 -17.35 -11.60 -4.44
N TYR A 6 -16.49 -10.67 -4.81
CA TYR A 6 -15.35 -10.95 -5.68
C TYR A 6 -14.07 -10.96 -4.87
N GLY A 7 -13.24 -11.99 -5.09
CA GLY A 7 -11.84 -12.01 -4.67
C GLY A 7 -10.95 -11.78 -5.88
N ILE A 8 -9.99 -10.88 -5.78
CA ILE A 8 -9.07 -10.57 -6.88
C ILE A 8 -7.65 -10.66 -6.37
N ASP A 9 -6.90 -11.62 -6.89
CA ASP A 9 -5.45 -11.67 -6.75
C ASP A 9 -4.80 -10.80 -7.82
N VAL A 10 -3.78 -10.04 -7.43
CA VAL A 10 -3.19 -9.00 -8.28
C VAL A 10 -1.72 -9.28 -8.51
N SER A 11 -1.35 -9.41 -9.77
CA SER A 11 0.05 -9.41 -10.21
C SER A 11 0.37 -8.14 -11.02
N LYS A 12 1.62 -8.02 -11.42
CA LYS A 12 2.09 -6.91 -12.26
C LYS A 12 1.30 -6.80 -13.56
N ASP A 13 1.08 -7.94 -14.23
CA ASP A 13 0.57 -7.98 -15.60
C ASP A 13 -0.87 -8.49 -15.67
N GLU A 14 -1.35 -9.16 -14.61
CA GLU A 14 -2.59 -9.92 -14.64
C GLU A 14 -3.37 -9.82 -13.32
N LEU A 15 -4.69 -9.91 -13.42
CA LEU A 15 -5.63 -9.93 -12.31
C LEU A 15 -6.46 -11.21 -12.41
N GLU A 16 -6.26 -12.10 -11.47
CA GLU A 16 -7.09 -13.31 -11.33
C GLU A 16 -8.28 -13.00 -10.43
N PHE A 17 -9.49 -13.33 -10.89
CA PHE A 17 -10.70 -13.09 -10.10
C PHE A 17 -11.52 -14.34 -9.89
N CYS A 18 -12.18 -14.40 -8.75
CA CYS A 18 -13.17 -15.43 -8.43
C CYS A 18 -14.42 -14.78 -7.80
N SER A 19 -15.58 -15.19 -8.27
CA SER A 19 -16.87 -14.76 -7.74
C SER A 19 -17.42 -15.79 -6.74
N SER A 20 -18.07 -15.34 -5.68
CA SER A 20 -18.81 -16.19 -4.74
C SER A 20 -20.09 -16.79 -5.35
N SER A 21 -20.52 -16.25 -6.50
CA SER A 21 -21.65 -16.80 -7.27
C SER A 21 -21.17 -17.81 -8.31
N SER A 22 -22.09 -18.54 -8.93
CA SER A 22 -21.80 -19.49 -10.02
C SER A 22 -21.27 -18.83 -11.30
N GLN A 23 -21.06 -17.53 -11.32
CA GLN A 23 -20.66 -16.75 -12.50
C GLN A 23 -19.15 -16.82 -12.82
N GLY A 24 -18.39 -17.64 -12.11
CA GLY A 24 -17.09 -18.08 -12.58
C GLY A 24 -15.88 -17.35 -11.98
N SER A 25 -14.75 -17.90 -12.33
CA SER A 25 -13.41 -17.33 -12.17
C SER A 25 -12.83 -17.02 -13.54
N GLY A 26 -11.79 -16.22 -13.58
CA GLY A 26 -11.09 -15.87 -14.80
C GLY A 26 -9.95 -14.90 -14.55
N SER A 27 -9.30 -14.52 -15.63
CA SER A 27 -8.18 -13.60 -15.62
C SER A 27 -8.40 -12.45 -16.59
N ILE A 28 -7.86 -11.29 -16.23
CA ILE A 28 -7.80 -10.11 -17.10
C ILE A 28 -6.43 -9.44 -16.96
N LYS A 29 -6.00 -8.69 -17.97
CA LYS A 29 -4.76 -7.90 -17.90
C LYS A 29 -4.89 -6.78 -16.87
N ASN A 30 -3.83 -6.54 -16.09
CA ASN A 30 -3.74 -5.41 -15.18
C ASN A 30 -3.44 -4.11 -15.97
N SER A 31 -4.43 -3.66 -16.72
CA SER A 31 -4.38 -2.46 -17.55
C SER A 31 -5.69 -1.69 -17.47
N LEU A 32 -5.62 -0.36 -17.60
CA LEU A 32 -6.79 0.52 -17.46
C LEU A 32 -7.99 0.05 -18.32
N GLY A 33 -7.76 -0.23 -19.59
CA GLY A 33 -8.85 -0.63 -20.49
C GLY A 33 -9.49 -1.98 -20.15
N SER A 34 -8.71 -2.95 -19.65
CA SER A 34 -9.23 -4.25 -19.20
C SER A 34 -10.01 -4.12 -17.89
N ILE A 35 -9.48 -3.35 -16.94
CA ILE A 35 -10.12 -3.07 -15.66
C ILE A 35 -11.46 -2.37 -15.87
N GLN A 36 -11.53 -1.36 -16.71
CA GLN A 36 -12.78 -0.63 -17.01
C GLN A 36 -13.85 -1.53 -17.66
N LYS A 37 -13.46 -2.44 -18.55
CA LYS A 37 -14.37 -3.44 -19.10
C LYS A 37 -14.90 -4.39 -18.02
N PHE A 38 -14.04 -4.83 -17.12
CA PHE A 38 -14.40 -5.70 -16.01
C PHE A 38 -15.33 -4.98 -15.02
N ILE A 39 -15.07 -3.72 -14.70
CA ILE A 39 -15.93 -2.90 -13.84
C ILE A 39 -17.34 -2.75 -14.40
N LYS A 40 -17.50 -2.55 -15.72
CA LYS A 40 -18.84 -2.51 -16.36
C LYS A 40 -19.61 -3.80 -16.13
N ARG A 41 -18.93 -4.95 -16.13
CA ARG A 41 -19.55 -6.24 -15.78
C ARG A 41 -19.96 -6.26 -14.32
N LEU A 42 -19.08 -5.82 -13.38
CA LEU A 42 -19.37 -5.78 -11.97
C LEU A 42 -20.55 -4.86 -11.63
N GLN A 43 -20.69 -3.74 -12.33
CA GLN A 43 -21.80 -2.79 -12.15
C GLN A 43 -23.15 -3.36 -12.61
N ALA A 44 -23.16 -4.34 -13.52
CA ALA A 44 -24.38 -5.05 -13.93
C ALA A 44 -24.82 -6.10 -12.90
N GLU A 45 -23.98 -6.40 -11.90
CA GLU A 45 -24.21 -7.39 -10.86
C GLU A 45 -24.42 -6.70 -9.49
N LYS A 46 -25.12 -7.36 -8.58
CA LYS A 46 -25.28 -6.88 -7.19
C LYS A 46 -24.02 -7.22 -6.39
N VAL A 47 -22.91 -6.49 -6.63
CA VAL A 47 -21.66 -6.70 -5.91
C VAL A 47 -21.75 -6.16 -4.50
N CYS A 48 -21.47 -7.02 -3.51
CA CYS A 48 -21.45 -6.68 -2.09
C CYS A 48 -20.08 -6.14 -1.65
N VAL A 49 -19.00 -6.77 -2.11
CA VAL A 49 -17.62 -6.33 -1.87
C VAL A 49 -16.67 -6.96 -2.87
N VAL A 50 -15.66 -6.19 -3.28
CA VAL A 50 -14.48 -6.66 -4.00
C VAL A 50 -13.33 -6.73 -3.01
N VAL A 51 -12.82 -7.93 -2.73
CA VAL A 51 -11.69 -8.17 -1.84
C VAL A 51 -10.42 -8.27 -2.66
N VAL A 52 -9.47 -7.42 -2.36
CA VAL A 52 -8.18 -7.33 -3.07
C VAL A 52 -7.05 -7.46 -2.06
N GLU A 53 -6.03 -8.25 -2.38
CA GLU A 53 -4.85 -8.35 -1.54
C GLU A 53 -3.88 -7.19 -1.84
N ALA A 54 -3.26 -6.62 -0.79
CA ALA A 54 -2.22 -5.60 -0.94
C ALA A 54 -0.93 -6.24 -1.49
N THR A 55 -0.56 -5.91 -2.73
CA THR A 55 0.56 -6.55 -3.47
C THR A 55 1.68 -5.57 -3.82
N GLY A 56 1.98 -4.65 -2.90
CA GLY A 56 3.11 -3.71 -3.08
C GLY A 56 2.88 -2.60 -4.10
N GLY A 57 1.62 -2.33 -4.46
CA GLY A 57 1.21 -1.20 -5.29
C GLY A 57 0.62 -1.58 -6.64
N TYR A 58 0.72 -2.83 -7.08
CA TYR A 58 0.08 -3.29 -8.33
C TYR A 58 -1.45 -3.26 -8.27
N GLU A 59 -2.02 -3.35 -7.06
CA GLU A 59 -3.45 -3.25 -6.79
C GLU A 59 -4.02 -1.84 -6.95
N ARG A 60 -3.18 -0.80 -6.92
CA ARG A 60 -3.62 0.60 -6.84
C ARG A 60 -4.50 1.02 -8.02
N LEU A 61 -4.14 0.62 -9.24
CA LEU A 61 -4.92 0.95 -10.42
C LEU A 61 -6.33 0.36 -10.35
N LEU A 62 -6.43 -0.94 -10.02
CA LEU A 62 -7.72 -1.62 -9.86
C LEU A 62 -8.56 -0.96 -8.76
N VAL A 63 -7.97 -0.71 -7.60
CA VAL A 63 -8.66 -0.13 -6.44
C VAL A 63 -9.16 1.28 -6.75
N ALA A 64 -8.36 2.11 -7.43
CA ALA A 64 -8.77 3.46 -7.84
C ALA A 64 -9.96 3.44 -8.81
N GLU A 65 -9.95 2.57 -9.81
CA GLU A 65 -11.03 2.42 -10.78
C GLU A 65 -12.32 1.86 -10.14
N LEU A 66 -12.18 0.90 -9.20
CA LEU A 66 -13.33 0.38 -8.44
C LEU A 66 -13.98 1.49 -7.59
N TRP A 67 -13.19 2.32 -6.92
CA TRP A 67 -13.72 3.47 -6.17
C TRP A 67 -14.39 4.51 -7.07
N ALA A 68 -13.78 4.82 -8.22
CA ALA A 68 -14.37 5.75 -9.18
C ALA A 68 -15.72 5.25 -9.70
N ALA A 69 -15.89 3.93 -9.77
CA ALA A 69 -17.15 3.28 -10.18
C ALA A 69 -18.17 3.12 -9.04
N GLY A 70 -17.86 3.56 -7.82
CA GLY A 70 -18.72 3.43 -6.63
C GLY A 70 -18.84 2.00 -6.09
N LEU A 71 -17.93 1.10 -6.47
CA LEU A 71 -17.95 -0.28 -6.01
C LEU A 71 -17.29 -0.41 -4.61
N PRO A 72 -17.87 -1.21 -3.71
CA PRO A 72 -17.31 -1.43 -2.38
C PRO A 72 -16.06 -2.31 -2.45
N VAL A 73 -14.94 -1.79 -1.93
CA VAL A 73 -13.62 -2.44 -1.96
C VAL A 73 -13.12 -2.69 -0.54
N ALA A 74 -12.53 -3.85 -0.31
CA ALA A 74 -11.76 -4.17 0.88
C ALA A 74 -10.35 -4.60 0.48
N VAL A 75 -9.36 -3.74 0.72
CA VAL A 75 -7.95 -4.09 0.57
C VAL A 75 -7.50 -4.78 1.86
N VAL A 76 -7.03 -6.02 1.74
CA VAL A 76 -6.72 -6.88 2.88
C VAL A 76 -5.23 -7.18 2.98
N ASN A 77 -4.78 -7.48 4.20
CA ASN A 77 -3.38 -7.79 4.46
C ASN A 77 -3.06 -9.23 4.02
N PRO A 78 -1.98 -9.47 3.23
CA PRO A 78 -1.54 -10.78 2.78
C PRO A 78 -1.36 -11.81 3.90
N ARG A 79 -0.93 -11.38 5.09
CA ARG A 79 -0.78 -12.28 6.24
C ARG A 79 -2.12 -12.84 6.74
N GLN A 80 -3.20 -12.05 6.64
CA GLN A 80 -4.53 -12.48 7.07
C GLN A 80 -5.12 -13.49 6.09
N THR A 81 -5.00 -13.22 4.81
CA THR A 81 -5.50 -14.11 3.73
C THR A 81 -4.73 -15.41 3.69
N TRP A 82 -3.40 -15.36 3.85
CA TRP A 82 -2.56 -16.54 3.97
C TRP A 82 -2.93 -17.42 5.20
N ALA A 83 -3.08 -16.80 6.39
CA ALA A 83 -3.46 -17.51 7.60
C ALA A 83 -4.87 -18.15 7.46
N PHE A 84 -5.79 -17.44 6.81
CA PHE A 84 -7.12 -17.94 6.50
C PHE A 84 -7.07 -19.12 5.51
N GLY A 85 -6.31 -19.02 4.42
CA GLY A 85 -6.10 -20.10 3.46
C GLY A 85 -5.54 -21.36 4.14
N LYS A 86 -4.55 -21.22 5.02
CA LYS A 86 -4.05 -22.35 5.83
C LYS A 86 -5.12 -22.96 6.73
N SER A 87 -5.98 -22.16 7.34
CA SER A 87 -7.07 -22.69 8.19
C SER A 87 -8.11 -23.52 7.41
N LEU A 88 -8.19 -23.31 6.09
CA LEU A 88 -9.03 -24.08 5.17
C LEU A 88 -8.35 -25.35 4.63
N GLY A 89 -7.09 -25.62 5.01
CA GLY A 89 -6.32 -26.74 4.48
C GLY A 89 -5.82 -26.53 3.04
N CYS A 90 -5.80 -25.30 2.55
CA CYS A 90 -5.25 -24.99 1.23
C CYS A 90 -3.72 -25.00 1.30
N GLU A 91 -3.10 -26.09 0.83
CA GLU A 91 -1.64 -26.23 0.76
C GLU A 91 -1.08 -25.80 -0.61
N ALA A 92 -1.89 -25.92 -1.66
CA ALA A 92 -1.50 -25.51 -3.01
C ALA A 92 -1.64 -23.99 -3.18
N LYS A 93 -0.63 -23.36 -3.76
CA LYS A 93 -0.62 -21.94 -4.10
C LYS A 93 -0.68 -21.78 -5.62
N THR A 94 -1.78 -21.23 -6.13
CA THR A 94 -1.95 -20.75 -7.50
C THR A 94 -2.82 -19.50 -7.45
N ASP A 95 -2.64 -18.59 -8.39
CA ASP A 95 -3.36 -17.30 -8.42
C ASP A 95 -4.89 -17.50 -8.42
N ALA A 96 -5.39 -18.54 -9.11
CA ALA A 96 -6.81 -18.91 -9.09
C ALA A 96 -7.29 -19.39 -7.70
N ILE A 97 -6.46 -20.14 -6.95
CA ILE A 97 -6.76 -20.56 -5.57
C ILE A 97 -6.73 -19.34 -4.65
N ASP A 98 -5.79 -18.44 -4.86
CA ASP A 98 -5.65 -17.21 -4.06
C ASP A 98 -6.85 -16.28 -4.29
N ALA A 99 -7.32 -16.07 -5.54
CA ALA A 99 -8.55 -15.34 -5.83
C ALA A 99 -9.81 -15.97 -5.19
N LYS A 100 -9.92 -17.31 -5.22
CA LYS A 100 -11.00 -18.03 -4.56
C LYS A 100 -10.94 -17.87 -3.03
N THR A 101 -9.75 -17.95 -2.47
CA THR A 101 -9.52 -17.76 -1.03
C THR A 101 -9.91 -16.35 -0.59
N LEU A 102 -9.61 -15.33 -1.41
CA LEU A 102 -10.03 -13.95 -1.18
C LEU A 102 -11.56 -13.79 -1.20
N ALA A 103 -12.25 -14.40 -2.15
CA ALA A 103 -13.71 -14.39 -2.18
C ALA A 103 -14.32 -15.05 -0.93
N LEU A 104 -13.79 -16.20 -0.51
CA LEU A 104 -14.20 -16.89 0.71
C LEU A 104 -13.87 -16.08 1.97
N PHE A 105 -12.70 -15.44 2.01
CA PHE A 105 -12.31 -14.52 3.08
C PHE A 105 -13.34 -13.39 3.22
N GLY A 106 -13.72 -12.77 2.10
CA GLY A 106 -14.76 -11.74 2.08
C GLY A 106 -16.08 -12.22 2.66
N ALA A 107 -16.50 -13.44 2.28
CA ALA A 107 -17.77 -14.01 2.72
C ALA A 107 -17.78 -14.40 4.23
N LYS A 108 -16.67 -14.89 4.76
CA LYS A 108 -16.59 -15.39 6.13
C LYS A 108 -16.12 -14.36 7.14
N MET A 109 -15.18 -13.49 6.75
CA MET A 109 -14.54 -12.54 7.67
C MET A 109 -15.17 -11.16 7.64
N ASN A 110 -15.99 -10.86 6.64
CA ASN A 110 -16.63 -9.55 6.46
C ASN A 110 -15.63 -8.39 6.65
N PRO A 111 -14.57 -8.30 5.84
CA PRO A 111 -13.52 -7.32 6.04
C PRO A 111 -14.06 -5.90 5.94
N ARG A 112 -13.45 -4.99 6.71
CA ARG A 112 -13.80 -3.58 6.66
C ARG A 112 -13.54 -3.03 5.27
N LEU A 113 -14.50 -2.28 4.72
CA LEU A 113 -14.31 -1.56 3.47
C LEU A 113 -13.19 -0.53 3.61
N THR A 114 -12.35 -0.46 2.60
CA THR A 114 -11.28 0.53 2.49
C THR A 114 -11.86 1.79 1.86
N PRO A 115 -11.89 2.92 2.57
CA PRO A 115 -12.42 4.15 2.00
C PRO A 115 -11.52 4.68 0.88
N PRO A 116 -12.09 5.38 -0.12
CA PRO A 116 -11.29 6.04 -1.14
C PRO A 116 -10.36 7.07 -0.51
N LEU A 117 -9.13 7.14 -1.02
CA LEU A 117 -8.17 8.16 -0.64
C LEU A 117 -8.41 9.43 -1.46
N ALA A 118 -8.20 10.60 -0.86
CA ALA A 118 -8.23 11.85 -1.58
C ALA A 118 -7.16 11.87 -2.70
N PRO A 119 -7.46 12.42 -3.89
CA PRO A 119 -6.52 12.47 -5.01
C PRO A 119 -5.17 13.08 -4.65
N GLU A 120 -5.17 14.12 -3.80
CA GLU A 120 -3.95 14.79 -3.31
C GLU A 120 -3.10 13.84 -2.46
N LEU A 121 -3.73 12.97 -1.68
CA LEU A 121 -3.04 11.98 -0.86
C LEU A 121 -2.42 10.88 -1.72
N LEU A 122 -3.13 10.41 -2.74
CA LEU A 122 -2.60 9.44 -3.71
C LEU A 122 -1.37 10.00 -4.43
N LYS A 123 -1.44 11.26 -4.89
CA LYS A 123 -0.32 11.93 -5.52
C LYS A 123 0.86 12.12 -4.57
N LEU A 124 0.59 12.47 -3.31
CA LEU A 124 1.62 12.60 -2.27
C LEU A 124 2.31 11.24 -2.02
N GLN A 125 1.57 10.12 -1.99
CA GLN A 125 2.12 8.77 -1.86
C GLN A 125 3.03 8.40 -3.03
N GLU A 126 2.62 8.72 -4.26
CA GLU A 126 3.42 8.48 -5.47
C GLU A 126 4.77 9.22 -5.40
N LEU A 127 4.72 10.52 -5.10
CA LEU A 127 5.92 11.36 -4.99
C LEU A 127 6.86 10.90 -3.87
N GLN A 128 6.31 10.49 -2.71
CA GLN A 128 7.07 9.90 -1.62
C GLN A 128 7.76 8.59 -2.02
N GLY A 129 7.08 7.74 -2.76
CA GLY A 129 7.67 6.51 -3.31
C GLY A 129 8.85 6.83 -4.23
N ARG A 130 8.69 7.80 -5.15
CA ARG A 130 9.77 8.22 -6.04
C ARG A 130 10.93 8.84 -5.28
N ARG A 131 10.64 9.70 -4.30
CA ARG A 131 11.65 10.29 -3.42
C ARG A 131 12.48 9.22 -2.69
N ALA A 132 11.84 8.20 -2.15
CA ALA A 132 12.53 7.10 -1.47
C ALA A 132 13.51 6.35 -2.42
N GLN A 133 13.11 6.14 -3.68
CA GLN A 133 13.98 5.55 -4.70
C GLN A 133 15.21 6.44 -4.96
N LEU A 134 15.02 7.75 -5.15
CA LEU A 134 16.12 8.68 -5.40
C LEU A 134 17.07 8.78 -4.20
N VAL A 135 16.54 8.79 -2.97
CA VAL A 135 17.36 8.76 -1.75
C VAL A 135 18.20 7.48 -1.68
N SER A 136 17.64 6.32 -2.03
CA SER A 136 18.38 5.06 -2.09
C SER A 136 19.53 5.12 -3.10
N MET A 137 19.28 5.66 -4.31
CA MET A 137 20.31 5.88 -5.33
C MET A 137 21.39 6.86 -4.83
N LEU A 138 21.00 7.95 -4.19
CA LEU A 138 21.91 8.94 -3.62
C LEU A 138 22.84 8.32 -2.57
N VAL A 139 22.30 7.47 -1.70
CA VAL A 139 23.10 6.75 -0.69
C VAL A 139 24.10 5.81 -1.36
N ALA A 140 23.68 5.09 -2.41
CA ALA A 140 24.58 4.21 -3.18
C ALA A 140 25.73 5.01 -3.82
N GLU A 141 25.42 6.14 -4.48
CA GLU A 141 26.45 6.99 -5.11
C GLU A 141 27.39 7.62 -4.07
N LYS A 142 26.88 8.06 -2.92
CA LYS A 142 27.73 8.55 -1.81
C LYS A 142 28.66 7.47 -1.26
N ASN A 143 28.25 6.20 -1.28
CA ASN A 143 29.11 5.07 -0.89
C ASN A 143 30.15 4.77 -1.99
N HIS A 144 29.77 4.81 -3.27
CA HIS A 144 30.72 4.68 -4.38
C HIS A 144 31.83 5.75 -4.34
N LEU A 145 31.47 6.98 -3.96
CA LEU A 145 32.44 8.09 -3.85
C LEU A 145 33.54 7.81 -2.78
N LYS A 146 33.22 7.01 -1.75
CA LYS A 146 34.18 6.63 -0.70
C LYS A 146 35.15 5.54 -1.11
N SER A 147 34.97 4.91 -2.29
CA SER A 147 35.85 3.85 -2.76
C SER A 147 37.28 4.36 -2.96
N PRO A 148 38.30 3.74 -2.36
CA PRO A 148 39.69 4.14 -2.51
C PRO A 148 40.24 3.90 -3.93
N LEU A 149 39.61 2.98 -4.68
CA LEU A 149 40.04 2.60 -6.03
C LEU A 149 39.48 3.51 -7.13
N ALA A 150 38.58 4.47 -6.80
CA ALA A 150 38.00 5.34 -7.80
C ALA A 150 38.99 6.38 -8.32
N SER A 151 39.23 6.38 -9.65
CA SER A 151 40.01 7.40 -10.34
C SER A 151 39.38 8.79 -10.24
N SER A 152 40.16 9.83 -10.56
CA SER A 152 39.66 11.22 -10.58
C SER A 152 38.46 11.38 -11.51
N ASN A 153 38.48 10.79 -12.71
CA ASN A 153 37.38 10.83 -13.67
C ASN A 153 36.13 10.14 -13.14
N THR A 154 36.28 8.97 -12.51
CA THR A 154 35.20 8.23 -11.88
C THR A 154 34.57 9.02 -10.75
N LYS A 155 35.39 9.59 -9.86
CA LYS A 155 34.92 10.48 -8.78
C LYS A 155 34.17 11.71 -9.31
N GLY A 156 34.65 12.30 -10.44
CA GLY A 156 33.98 13.39 -11.10
C GLY A 156 32.59 13.02 -11.62
N SER A 157 32.45 11.83 -12.23
CA SER A 157 31.16 11.31 -12.69
C SER A 157 30.19 11.07 -11.52
N ILE A 158 30.64 10.42 -10.44
CA ILE A 158 29.85 10.15 -9.24
C ILE A 158 29.35 11.47 -8.60
N LYS A 159 30.22 12.47 -8.48
CA LYS A 159 29.82 13.80 -7.94
C LYS A 159 28.74 14.47 -8.77
N ARG A 160 28.80 14.41 -10.10
CA ARG A 160 27.73 14.94 -10.95
C ARG A 160 26.41 14.22 -10.75
N MET A 161 26.44 12.88 -10.62
CA MET A 161 25.23 12.09 -10.34
C MET A 161 24.63 12.44 -8.97
N ILE A 162 25.45 12.56 -7.93
CA ILE A 162 25.03 12.99 -6.60
C ILE A 162 24.32 14.35 -6.68
N LEU A 163 24.91 15.32 -7.36
CA LEU A 163 24.32 16.65 -7.51
C LEU A 163 22.98 16.63 -8.26
N HIS A 164 22.89 15.78 -9.29
CA HIS A 164 21.64 15.60 -10.03
C HIS A 164 20.55 14.99 -9.13
N LEU A 165 20.87 13.92 -8.40
CA LEU A 165 19.93 13.27 -7.49
C LEU A 165 19.46 14.21 -6.36
N GLU A 166 20.34 15.02 -5.81
CA GLU A 166 19.99 16.01 -4.79
C GLU A 166 19.01 17.05 -5.32
N ARG A 167 19.21 17.55 -6.56
CA ARG A 167 18.26 18.49 -7.20
C ARG A 167 16.90 17.86 -7.48
N GLU A 168 16.87 16.62 -7.96
CA GLU A 168 15.61 15.90 -8.20
C GLU A 168 14.83 15.67 -6.89
N ILE A 169 15.53 15.32 -5.79
CA ILE A 169 14.91 15.16 -4.48
C ILE A 169 14.32 16.48 -3.99
N GLU A 170 15.03 17.59 -4.14
CA GLU A 170 14.57 18.92 -3.76
C GLU A 170 13.32 19.33 -4.55
N ALA A 171 13.31 19.11 -5.86
CA ALA A 171 12.16 19.40 -6.73
C ALA A 171 10.91 18.58 -6.32
N LEU A 172 11.08 17.31 -5.96
CA LEU A 172 9.99 16.50 -5.42
C LEU A 172 9.51 17.02 -4.05
N ASP A 173 10.44 17.41 -3.18
CA ASP A 173 10.11 17.96 -1.86
C ASP A 173 9.31 19.25 -1.98
N ASP A 174 9.62 20.11 -2.93
CA ASP A 174 8.87 21.34 -3.17
C ASP A 174 7.49 21.06 -3.76
N THR A 175 7.40 20.13 -4.73
CA THR A 175 6.11 19.70 -5.27
C THR A 175 5.20 19.14 -4.18
N MET A 176 5.73 18.33 -3.25
CA MET A 176 4.96 17.78 -2.14
C MET A 176 4.51 18.86 -1.14
N LYS A 177 5.36 19.87 -0.88
CA LYS A 177 4.99 21.01 -0.04
C LYS A 177 3.82 21.80 -0.66
N ASP A 178 3.86 22.02 -1.99
CA ASP A 178 2.78 22.72 -2.69
C ASP A 178 1.46 21.94 -2.65
N ILE A 179 1.48 20.63 -2.83
CA ILE A 179 0.28 19.78 -2.68
C ILE A 179 -0.31 19.95 -1.27
N VAL A 180 0.52 19.87 -0.24
CA VAL A 180 0.06 20.00 1.15
C VAL A 180 -0.46 21.41 1.42
N LYS A 181 0.22 22.44 0.97
CA LYS A 181 -0.19 23.85 1.12
C LYS A 181 -1.56 24.12 0.49
N ASN A 182 -1.85 23.49 -0.64
CA ASN A 182 -3.10 23.65 -1.37
C ASN A 182 -4.24 22.74 -0.84
N SER A 183 -3.95 21.86 0.13
CA SER A 183 -4.93 20.97 0.78
C SER A 183 -5.02 21.27 2.27
N PRO A 184 -6.05 22.01 2.74
CA PRO A 184 -6.18 22.37 4.15
C PRO A 184 -6.13 21.19 5.11
N SER A 185 -6.78 20.08 4.75
CA SER A 185 -6.82 18.87 5.58
C SER A 185 -5.45 18.18 5.72
N LEU A 186 -4.63 18.16 4.65
CA LEU A 186 -3.28 17.62 4.69
C LEU A 186 -2.35 18.57 5.45
N ASN A 187 -2.50 19.87 5.23
CA ASN A 187 -1.68 20.89 5.90
C ASN A 187 -1.88 20.85 7.43
N GLU A 188 -3.12 20.75 7.90
CA GLU A 188 -3.42 20.62 9.32
C GLU A 188 -2.72 19.39 9.93
N LYS A 189 -2.80 18.24 9.27
CA LYS A 189 -2.14 17.01 9.73
C LYS A 189 -0.61 17.17 9.78
N VAL A 190 -0.01 17.76 8.76
CA VAL A 190 1.44 18.02 8.71
C VAL A 190 1.87 18.93 9.84
N GLU A 191 1.13 20.03 10.11
CA GLU A 191 1.47 20.99 11.17
C GLU A 191 1.31 20.36 12.57
N VAL A 192 0.32 19.49 12.78
CA VAL A 192 0.19 18.74 14.06
C VAL A 192 1.42 17.85 14.29
N ILE A 193 1.90 17.14 13.26
CA ILE A 193 3.07 16.27 13.39
C ILE A 193 4.35 17.09 13.62
N ARG A 194 4.49 18.24 12.96
CA ARG A 194 5.66 19.13 13.10
C ARG A 194 5.83 19.73 14.51
N ARG A 195 4.76 19.77 15.31
CA ARG A 195 4.85 20.20 16.72
C ARG A 195 5.61 19.19 17.59
N VAL A 196 5.79 17.97 17.13
CA VAL A 196 6.58 16.95 17.85
C VAL A 196 8.06 17.26 17.69
N LYS A 197 8.78 17.41 18.79
CA LYS A 197 10.22 17.68 18.78
C LYS A 197 10.98 16.61 18.00
N GLY A 198 11.74 17.03 16.98
CA GLY A 198 12.46 16.13 16.07
C GLY A 198 11.69 15.73 14.80
N ALA A 199 10.41 16.05 14.67
CA ALA A 199 9.65 15.79 13.46
C ALA A 199 9.81 16.98 12.48
N GLY A 200 10.79 16.88 11.60
CA GLY A 200 10.96 17.83 10.48
C GLY A 200 9.90 17.65 9.39
N SER A 201 9.84 18.61 8.45
CA SER A 201 8.85 18.61 7.35
C SER A 201 8.86 17.30 6.53
N GLY A 202 10.05 16.75 6.21
CA GLY A 202 10.14 15.49 5.46
C GLY A 202 9.53 14.30 6.18
N LEU A 203 9.76 14.17 7.49
CA LEU A 203 9.13 13.12 8.30
C LEU A 203 7.62 13.32 8.41
N ALA A 204 7.16 14.55 8.60
CA ALA A 204 5.74 14.86 8.67
C ALA A 204 5.02 14.50 7.35
N LEU A 205 5.59 14.86 6.19
CA LEU A 205 5.09 14.48 4.87
C LEU A 205 5.04 12.96 4.69
N GLN A 206 6.10 12.26 5.10
CA GLN A 206 6.17 10.80 5.01
C GLN A 206 5.08 10.12 5.85
N ILE A 207 4.86 10.60 7.08
CA ILE A 207 3.83 10.05 7.97
C ILE A 207 2.44 10.30 7.39
N VAL A 208 2.14 11.52 6.94
CA VAL A 208 0.83 11.87 6.37
C VAL A 208 0.54 11.06 5.10
N ALA A 209 1.55 10.85 4.25
CA ALA A 209 1.40 10.08 3.02
C ALA A 209 1.16 8.58 3.29
N ASN A 210 1.92 7.97 4.20
CA ASN A 210 1.94 6.52 4.36
C ASN A 210 1.09 6.00 5.52
N LEU A 211 0.56 6.88 6.36
CA LEU A 211 -0.28 6.52 7.51
C LEU A 211 -1.54 7.40 7.56
N PRO A 212 -2.42 7.30 6.55
CA PRO A 212 -3.65 8.10 6.46
C PRO A 212 -4.60 7.86 7.65
N GLU A 213 -4.49 6.72 8.33
CA GLU A 213 -5.28 6.35 9.49
C GLU A 213 -4.88 7.10 10.77
N LEU A 214 -3.76 7.83 10.75
CA LEU A 214 -3.32 8.62 11.90
C LEU A 214 -4.35 9.69 12.25
N GLY A 215 -4.77 9.68 13.52
CA GLY A 215 -5.86 10.53 14.02
C GLY A 215 -7.26 9.91 13.93
N THR A 216 -7.44 8.80 13.17
CA THR A 216 -8.72 8.08 13.08
C THR A 216 -8.74 6.78 13.89
N LEU A 217 -7.58 6.15 14.06
CA LEU A 217 -7.41 4.94 14.85
C LEU A 217 -6.87 5.24 16.25
N SER A 218 -7.19 4.35 17.22
CA SER A 218 -6.62 4.44 18.55
C SER A 218 -5.10 4.21 18.54
N ARG A 219 -4.38 4.73 19.54
CA ARG A 219 -2.94 4.57 19.72
C ARG A 219 -2.48 3.10 19.59
N ARG A 220 -3.23 2.15 20.19
CA ARG A 220 -2.90 0.73 20.14
C ARG A 220 -3.01 0.17 18.71
N LYS A 221 -4.06 0.56 17.98
CA LYS A 221 -4.26 0.13 16.59
C LYS A 221 -3.18 0.71 15.67
N ILE A 222 -2.82 1.98 15.83
CA ILE A 222 -1.71 2.59 15.08
C ILE A 222 -0.39 1.89 15.37
N SER A 223 -0.05 1.64 16.65
CA SER A 223 1.19 0.93 17.01
C SER A 223 1.24 -0.48 16.40
N SER A 224 0.11 -1.17 16.33
CA SER A 224 0.02 -2.47 15.67
C SER A 224 0.17 -2.35 14.15
N LEU A 225 -0.46 -1.35 13.53
CA LEU A 225 -0.42 -1.12 12.09
C LEU A 225 1.01 -0.84 11.60
N VAL A 226 1.77 -0.01 12.34
CA VAL A 226 3.17 0.30 12.01
C VAL A 226 4.18 -0.73 12.51
N GLY A 227 3.72 -1.83 13.12
CA GLY A 227 4.57 -2.94 13.52
C GLY A 227 5.40 -2.70 14.80
N VAL A 228 5.12 -1.63 15.58
CA VAL A 228 5.86 -1.34 16.83
C VAL A 228 5.12 -1.79 18.09
N ALA A 229 3.95 -2.41 17.95
CA ALA A 229 3.25 -2.99 19.09
C ALA A 229 3.93 -4.28 19.55
N PRO A 230 4.20 -4.45 20.85
CA PRO A 230 4.71 -5.70 21.37
C PRO A 230 3.59 -6.75 21.41
N TYR A 231 3.86 -7.92 20.85
CA TYR A 231 2.94 -9.06 20.89
C TYR A 231 3.25 -9.96 22.09
N ASN A 232 2.19 -10.31 22.83
CA ASN A 232 2.29 -11.24 23.94
C ASN A 232 2.36 -12.68 23.39
N ARG A 233 3.22 -13.49 23.98
CA ARG A 233 3.28 -14.95 23.76
C ARG A 233 3.19 -15.63 25.13
N ASP A 234 2.09 -15.38 25.83
CA ASP A 234 1.83 -15.96 27.13
C ASP A 234 1.02 -17.26 26.94
N SER A 235 1.36 -18.32 27.66
CA SER A 235 0.60 -19.58 27.68
C SER A 235 0.59 -20.15 29.10
N GLY A 236 -0.61 -20.30 29.67
CA GLY A 236 -0.78 -20.80 31.05
C GLY A 236 0.00 -19.95 32.05
N ALA A 237 0.87 -20.59 32.83
CA ALA A 237 1.74 -19.93 33.81
C ALA A 237 3.00 -19.30 33.20
N LEU A 238 3.25 -19.45 31.92
CA LEU A 238 4.44 -18.95 31.26
C LEU A 238 4.19 -17.55 30.67
N SER A 239 4.88 -16.54 31.21
CA SER A 239 4.90 -15.20 30.61
C SER A 239 6.07 -15.12 29.62
N GLY A 240 5.75 -15.10 28.33
CA GLY A 240 6.75 -15.03 27.25
C GLY A 240 7.36 -13.65 27.08
N LYS A 241 8.56 -13.59 26.49
CA LYS A 241 9.17 -12.31 26.08
C LYS A 241 8.33 -11.65 24.99
N ARG A 242 8.10 -10.36 25.13
CA ARG A 242 7.36 -9.55 24.17
C ARG A 242 8.29 -9.11 23.05
N HIS A 243 7.87 -9.35 21.83
CA HIS A 243 8.63 -8.97 20.63
C HIS A 243 7.78 -8.09 19.73
N ILE A 244 8.43 -7.14 19.06
CA ILE A 244 7.88 -6.39 17.94
C ILE A 244 7.97 -7.31 16.71
N MET A 245 6.95 -7.33 15.87
CA MET A 245 6.96 -8.12 14.62
C MET A 245 7.72 -7.40 13.51
#